data_0d8be06c81bcfbb861259e5b806ec447
#
_entry.id   0d8be06c81bcfbb861259e5b806ec447
#
_cell.length_a   1.000
_cell.length_b   1.000
_cell.length_c   1.000
_cell.angle_alpha   90.00
_cell.angle_beta   90.00
_cell.angle_gamma   90.00
#
_symmetry.space_group_name_H-M   'P 1'
#
loop_
_entity.id
_entity.type
_entity.pdbx_description
1 polymer ?
#
loop_
_entity_poly.entity_id
_entity_poly.type
_entity_poly.pdbx_seq_one_letter_code
_entity_poly.pdbx_strand_id
1 'polypeptide(L)'
;MKLITNVVFTLSALMACAPSYAEIFSFTRDQMIKYTAQNPFDRFEDGRPKAPDALLEKVKDLSAEEVLAVLPGAKYPNQYEGNWHILHPDQKLVGRAVTMQFMPYRPDVGEVNEADALAKYGRAAQHQRIIDRLQPGDVLVVDLFGKIEQGTIVGDNLATAIFAATKTGGLVVDGAVRDLEGIFPIPMGVYFRGAHPTAIGNVMLTAVNTPVRIGNATVMPGDIVFGDREGVYFIPPQLLKTVLDRADVTHIHDEWTKMKFMTGKYKSSEIYPSPKDPALKKEYEEYLKKKLGK
;
A
#
# COMPACT_ATOMS: atom_id res chain seq x y z
N MET A 1 23.87 72.93 19.48
CA MET A 1 22.71 72.01 19.59
C MET A 1 22.60 71.23 18.26
N LYS A 2 23.13 70.02 18.17
CA LYS A 2 23.13 69.23 16.95
C LYS A 2 21.98 68.20 17.06
N LEU A 3 21.00 68.25 16.18
CA LEU A 3 19.95 67.31 16.02
C LEU A 3 20.55 66.02 15.31
N ILE A 4 20.45 64.90 15.95
CA ILE A 4 20.78 63.58 15.35
C ILE A 4 19.45 62.99 14.88
N THR A 5 19.26 62.92 13.56
CA THR A 5 18.11 62.25 12.94
C THR A 5 18.39 60.77 12.82
N ASN A 6 17.72 59.97 13.61
CA ASN A 6 17.77 58.50 13.49
C ASN A 6 16.87 58.05 12.32
N VAL A 7 17.49 57.53 11.26
CA VAL A 7 16.79 56.87 10.17
C VAL A 7 16.66 55.38 10.53
N VAL A 8 15.45 54.95 10.82
CA VAL A 8 15.13 53.54 11.03
C VAL A 8 14.88 52.87 9.66
N PHE A 9 15.81 52.03 9.22
CA PHE A 9 15.62 51.16 8.05
C PHE A 9 14.78 49.97 8.48
N THR A 10 13.50 49.96 8.10
CA THR A 10 12.65 48.76 8.16
C THR A 10 13.00 47.84 6.99
N LEU A 11 13.70 46.77 7.27
CA LEU A 11 14.00 45.70 6.31
C LEU A 11 12.73 44.83 6.16
N SER A 12 11.92 45.13 5.13
CA SER A 12 10.80 44.26 4.73
C SER A 12 11.37 43.04 4.06
N ALA A 13 11.41 41.92 4.79
CA ALA A 13 11.70 40.60 4.20
C ALA A 13 10.54 40.24 3.27
N LEU A 14 10.71 40.39 1.96
CA LEU A 14 9.88 39.74 0.98
C LEU A 14 10.14 38.21 1.12
N MET A 15 9.22 37.50 1.76
CA MET A 15 9.11 36.08 1.59
C MET A 15 8.77 35.83 0.13
N ALA A 16 9.76 35.49 -0.67
CA ALA A 16 9.55 34.91 -1.99
C ALA A 16 8.84 33.59 -1.79
N CYS A 17 7.52 33.57 -1.99
CA CYS A 17 6.74 32.36 -2.12
C CYS A 17 7.28 31.66 -3.37
N ALA A 18 8.16 30.68 -3.21
CA ALA A 18 8.58 29.84 -4.32
C ALA A 18 7.29 29.24 -4.91
N PRO A 19 7.08 29.32 -6.23
CA PRO A 19 5.93 28.70 -6.84
C PRO A 19 5.99 27.22 -6.51
N SER A 20 5.04 26.74 -5.70
CA SER A 20 4.80 25.32 -5.48
C SER A 20 4.22 24.80 -6.79
N TYR A 21 5.08 24.31 -7.67
CA TYR A 21 4.64 23.54 -8.82
C TYR A 21 4.04 22.23 -8.28
N ALA A 22 2.75 22.26 -8.00
CA ALA A 22 2.02 21.06 -7.61
C ALA A 22 2.04 20.07 -8.77
N GLU A 23 2.37 18.81 -8.48
CA GLU A 23 1.93 17.72 -9.33
C GLU A 23 0.42 17.85 -9.47
N ILE A 24 -0.18 17.58 -10.64
CA ILE A 24 -1.56 18.01 -10.96
C ILE A 24 -2.54 17.67 -9.83
N PHE A 25 -2.44 16.47 -9.25
CA PHE A 25 -3.25 16.06 -8.11
C PHE A 25 -2.38 15.31 -7.09
N SER A 26 -1.76 16.05 -6.19
CA SER A 26 -1.10 15.50 -5.00
C SER A 26 -1.68 16.16 -3.77
N PHE A 27 -1.83 15.41 -2.69
CA PHE A 27 -2.11 16.05 -1.42
C PHE A 27 -0.95 16.95 -1.01
N THR A 28 -1.26 18.14 -0.53
CA THR A 28 -0.31 18.88 0.28
C THR A 28 -0.06 18.10 1.58
N ARG A 29 1.04 18.41 2.27
CA ARG A 29 1.34 17.80 3.58
C ARG A 29 0.17 17.93 4.56
N ASP A 30 -0.48 19.08 4.61
CA ASP A 30 -1.61 19.33 5.52
C ASP A 30 -2.86 18.53 5.11
N GLN A 31 -3.12 18.39 3.81
CA GLN A 31 -4.18 17.54 3.31
C GLN A 31 -3.89 16.05 3.65
N MET A 32 -2.67 15.60 3.44
CA MET A 32 -2.26 14.23 3.79
C MET A 32 -2.52 13.97 5.28
N ILE A 33 -2.08 14.85 6.16
CA ILE A 33 -2.31 14.74 7.61
C ILE A 33 -3.81 14.74 7.93
N LYS A 34 -4.58 15.66 7.31
CA LYS A 34 -6.03 15.76 7.53
C LYS A 34 -6.77 14.48 7.17
N TYR A 35 -6.50 13.92 5.99
CA TYR A 35 -7.19 12.71 5.50
C TYR A 35 -6.69 11.42 6.13
N THR A 36 -5.53 11.44 6.78
CA THR A 36 -4.96 10.32 7.54
C THR A 36 -4.83 10.66 9.03
N ALA A 37 -5.75 11.48 9.57
CA ALA A 37 -5.67 11.98 10.95
C ALA A 37 -5.68 10.89 12.03
N GLN A 38 -6.26 9.72 11.74
CA GLN A 38 -6.30 8.58 12.66
C GLN A 38 -5.00 7.75 12.67
N ASN A 39 -4.01 8.10 11.84
CA ASN A 39 -2.71 7.41 11.83
C ASN A 39 -2.02 7.51 13.20
N PRO A 40 -1.72 6.37 13.86
CA PRO A 40 -1.07 6.38 15.18
C PRO A 40 0.47 6.39 15.12
N PHE A 41 1.03 6.36 13.92
CA PHE A 41 2.47 6.23 13.70
C PHE A 41 3.11 7.56 13.27
N ASP A 42 4.41 7.55 13.16
CA ASP A 42 5.18 8.63 12.55
C ASP A 42 4.74 8.91 11.11
N ARG A 43 5.31 9.95 10.51
CA ARG A 43 5.04 10.36 9.14
C ARG A 43 6.33 10.58 8.37
N PHE A 44 6.27 10.34 7.07
CA PHE A 44 7.27 10.83 6.14
C PHE A 44 7.21 12.36 6.01
N GLU A 45 8.19 12.95 5.35
CA GLU A 45 8.28 14.40 5.15
C GLU A 45 7.04 14.98 4.44
N ASP A 46 6.50 14.24 3.48
CA ASP A 46 5.27 14.58 2.74
C ASP A 46 3.97 14.42 3.57
N GLY A 47 4.07 13.98 4.82
CA GLY A 47 2.95 13.73 5.72
C GLY A 47 2.34 12.33 5.62
N ARG A 48 2.77 11.50 4.69
CA ARG A 48 2.30 10.12 4.50
C ARG A 48 2.56 9.28 5.77
N PRO A 49 1.60 8.45 6.24
CA PRO A 49 1.79 7.55 7.37
C PRO A 49 3.02 6.64 7.21
N LYS A 50 3.79 6.49 8.30
CA LYS A 50 4.99 5.66 8.35
C LYS A 50 4.84 4.59 9.43
N ALA A 51 4.07 3.53 9.11
CA ALA A 51 4.01 2.36 9.99
C ALA A 51 5.43 1.78 10.20
N PRO A 52 5.80 1.40 11.44
CA PRO A 52 7.14 0.88 11.73
C PRO A 52 7.45 -0.42 10.98
N ASP A 53 8.69 -0.57 10.49
CA ASP A 53 9.13 -1.77 9.78
C ASP A 53 8.98 -3.04 10.63
N ALA A 54 9.20 -2.95 11.95
CA ALA A 54 8.99 -4.07 12.86
C ALA A 54 7.53 -4.57 12.92
N LEU A 55 6.53 -3.72 12.63
CA LEU A 55 5.15 -4.16 12.49
C LEU A 55 4.88 -4.73 11.10
N LEU A 56 5.51 -4.19 10.04
CA LEU A 56 5.40 -4.75 8.69
C LEU A 56 5.98 -6.18 8.63
N GLU A 57 7.05 -6.47 9.36
CA GLU A 57 7.57 -7.83 9.45
C GLU A 57 6.53 -8.81 10.04
N LYS A 58 5.79 -8.39 11.07
CA LYS A 58 4.71 -9.23 11.65
C LYS A 58 3.54 -9.43 10.68
N VAL A 59 3.28 -8.47 9.79
CA VAL A 59 2.22 -8.62 8.77
C VAL A 59 2.53 -9.77 7.81
N LYS A 60 3.79 -10.13 7.60
CA LYS A 60 4.17 -11.26 6.75
C LYS A 60 3.64 -12.60 7.25
N ASP A 61 3.34 -12.71 8.54
CA ASP A 61 2.82 -13.94 9.13
C ASP A 61 1.29 -14.06 8.99
N LEU A 62 0.60 -13.00 8.56
CA LEU A 62 -0.85 -12.98 8.40
C LEU A 62 -1.32 -13.83 7.20
N SER A 63 -2.59 -14.20 7.24
CA SER A 63 -3.38 -14.69 6.10
C SER A 63 -4.47 -13.67 5.73
N ALA A 64 -5.03 -13.80 4.51
CA ALA A 64 -6.15 -12.99 4.06
C ALA A 64 -7.37 -13.09 5.01
N GLU A 65 -7.64 -14.28 5.55
CA GLU A 65 -8.73 -14.52 6.50
C GLU A 65 -8.59 -13.70 7.79
N GLU A 66 -7.38 -13.60 8.33
CA GLU A 66 -7.11 -12.84 9.57
C GLU A 66 -7.34 -11.33 9.37
N VAL A 67 -6.97 -10.81 8.20
CA VAL A 67 -7.25 -9.41 7.86
C VAL A 67 -8.75 -9.19 7.65
N LEU A 68 -9.42 -10.10 6.92
CA LEU A 68 -10.87 -10.09 6.70
C LEU A 68 -11.65 -10.10 8.02
N ALA A 69 -11.20 -10.83 9.02
CA ALA A 69 -11.87 -10.93 10.32
C ALA A 69 -11.99 -9.58 11.06
N VAL A 70 -11.23 -8.57 10.67
CA VAL A 70 -11.18 -7.26 11.34
C VAL A 70 -11.84 -6.15 10.55
N LEU A 71 -11.49 -6.01 9.27
CA LEU A 71 -11.79 -4.79 8.50
C LEU A 71 -13.29 -4.49 8.35
N PRO A 72 -14.16 -5.45 7.98
CA PRO A 72 -15.61 -5.18 7.85
C PRO A 72 -16.25 -4.78 9.17
N GLY A 73 -15.87 -5.44 10.27
CA GLY A 73 -16.35 -5.12 11.62
C GLY A 73 -15.92 -3.73 12.10
N ALA A 74 -14.79 -3.25 11.61
CA ALA A 74 -14.30 -1.89 11.82
C ALA A 74 -14.90 -0.85 10.86
N LYS A 75 -15.89 -1.25 10.03
CA LYS A 75 -16.56 -0.41 9.01
C LYS A 75 -15.69 -0.09 7.79
N TYR A 76 -14.75 -0.97 7.45
CA TYR A 76 -13.92 -0.91 6.23
C TYR A 76 -14.21 -2.13 5.34
N PRO A 77 -15.40 -2.22 4.70
CA PRO A 77 -15.81 -3.42 3.96
C PRO A 77 -15.09 -3.60 2.62
N ASN A 78 -14.56 -2.53 2.03
CA ASN A 78 -14.01 -2.51 0.66
C ASN A 78 -12.49 -2.27 0.69
N GLN A 79 -11.74 -3.15 1.35
CA GLN A 79 -10.30 -3.02 1.47
C GLN A 79 -9.55 -4.24 0.91
N TYR A 80 -10.23 -5.05 0.11
CA TYR A 80 -9.69 -6.24 -0.54
C TYR A 80 -9.97 -6.21 -2.03
N GLU A 81 -8.99 -6.71 -2.79
CA GLU A 81 -9.16 -6.98 -4.21
C GLU A 81 -8.47 -8.28 -4.59
N GLY A 82 -9.19 -9.13 -5.33
CA GLY A 82 -8.75 -10.42 -5.84
C GLY A 82 -8.50 -10.46 -7.33
N ASN A 83 -8.48 -11.67 -7.91
CA ASN A 83 -8.35 -11.92 -9.35
C ASN A 83 -7.07 -11.34 -9.98
N TRP A 84 -5.96 -11.48 -9.28
CA TRP A 84 -4.64 -11.07 -9.75
C TRP A 84 -3.89 -12.18 -10.49
N HIS A 85 -3.09 -11.79 -11.46
CA HIS A 85 -1.89 -12.54 -11.77
C HIS A 85 -0.85 -12.22 -10.70
N ILE A 86 -0.28 -13.24 -10.07
CA ILE A 86 0.70 -13.11 -8.99
C ILE A 86 2.00 -13.73 -9.48
N LEU A 87 3.05 -12.91 -9.58
CA LEU A 87 4.32 -13.39 -10.12
C LEU A 87 5.00 -14.41 -9.18
N HIS A 88 4.96 -14.13 -7.88
CA HIS A 88 5.57 -14.97 -6.85
C HIS A 88 4.54 -15.36 -5.78
N PRO A 89 3.69 -16.37 -6.03
CA PRO A 89 2.62 -16.74 -5.11
C PRO A 89 3.12 -17.32 -3.78
N ASP A 90 4.39 -17.69 -3.69
CA ASP A 90 5.02 -18.18 -2.46
C ASP A 90 5.61 -17.05 -1.59
N GLN A 91 5.59 -15.82 -2.09
CA GLN A 91 6.08 -14.65 -1.37
C GLN A 91 4.91 -13.74 -1.03
N LYS A 92 4.87 -13.31 0.23
CA LYS A 92 3.90 -12.28 0.64
C LYS A 92 4.39 -10.90 0.29
N LEU A 93 3.50 -10.06 -0.19
CA LEU A 93 3.75 -8.65 -0.43
C LEU A 93 3.37 -7.86 0.81
N VAL A 94 4.30 -7.15 1.40
CA VAL A 94 4.04 -6.29 2.55
C VAL A 94 4.78 -4.97 2.42
N GLY A 95 4.10 -3.87 2.67
CA GLY A 95 4.72 -2.54 2.73
C GLY A 95 3.71 -1.42 2.86
N ARG A 96 4.17 -0.17 2.71
CA ARG A 96 3.36 1.05 2.80
C ARG A 96 3.03 1.54 1.39
N ALA A 97 1.77 1.83 1.13
CA ALA A 97 1.32 2.28 -0.18
C ALA A 97 1.93 3.63 -0.57
N VAL A 98 2.55 3.67 -1.74
CA VAL A 98 2.76 4.88 -2.55
C VAL A 98 1.80 4.78 -3.72
N THR A 99 0.83 5.67 -3.78
CA THR A 99 -0.25 5.58 -4.74
C THR A 99 0.03 6.41 -6.00
N MET A 100 -0.38 5.87 -7.14
CA MET A 100 -0.24 6.49 -8.45
C MET A 100 -1.50 6.23 -9.27
N GLN A 101 -2.05 7.27 -9.90
CA GLN A 101 -3.23 7.15 -10.74
C GLN A 101 -2.96 7.60 -12.16
N PHE A 102 -3.39 6.79 -13.10
CA PHE A 102 -3.44 7.16 -14.51
C PHE A 102 -4.88 7.28 -14.99
N MET A 103 -5.06 8.10 -16.03
CA MET A 103 -6.31 8.19 -16.79
C MET A 103 -6.02 8.06 -18.29
N PRO A 104 -7.05 7.72 -19.09
CA PRO A 104 -6.93 7.80 -20.54
C PRO A 104 -6.41 9.18 -20.98
N TYR A 105 -5.53 9.20 -21.98
CA TYR A 105 -4.90 10.44 -22.42
C TYR A 105 -5.94 11.42 -22.96
N ARG A 106 -5.81 12.66 -22.49
CA ARG A 106 -6.61 13.78 -22.90
C ARG A 106 -5.67 14.96 -23.16
N PRO A 107 -5.53 15.45 -24.42
CA PRO A 107 -4.45 16.37 -24.81
C PRO A 107 -4.40 17.66 -23.99
N ASP A 108 -5.54 18.31 -23.74
CA ASP A 108 -5.62 19.56 -22.99
C ASP A 108 -5.16 19.45 -21.52
N VAL A 109 -5.19 18.26 -20.95
CA VAL A 109 -4.66 17.97 -19.59
C VAL A 109 -3.26 17.38 -19.67
N GLY A 110 -3.04 16.43 -20.58
CA GLY A 110 -1.79 15.70 -20.73
C GLY A 110 -0.61 16.61 -21.12
N GLU A 111 -0.81 17.51 -22.06
CA GLU A 111 0.22 18.47 -22.51
C GLU A 111 0.66 19.43 -21.41
N VAL A 112 -0.29 19.91 -20.60
CA VAL A 112 0.01 20.76 -19.43
C VAL A 112 0.82 19.97 -18.40
N ASN A 113 0.39 18.74 -18.10
CA ASN A 113 1.07 17.87 -17.13
C ASN A 113 2.51 17.51 -17.59
N GLU A 114 2.70 17.25 -18.87
CA GLU A 114 4.02 16.97 -19.44
C GLU A 114 4.93 18.20 -19.38
N ALA A 115 4.40 19.38 -19.71
CA ALA A 115 5.13 20.64 -19.65
C ALA A 115 5.57 20.96 -18.21
N ASP A 116 4.69 20.80 -17.24
CA ASP A 116 5.01 21.00 -15.81
C ASP A 116 6.06 19.98 -15.33
N ALA A 117 5.94 18.74 -15.74
CA ALA A 117 6.90 17.71 -15.41
C ALA A 117 8.29 18.02 -16.01
N LEU A 118 8.33 18.45 -17.26
CA LEU A 118 9.57 18.85 -17.94
C LEU A 118 10.21 20.05 -17.25
N ALA A 119 9.44 21.09 -16.92
CA ALA A 119 9.92 22.29 -16.24
C ALA A 119 10.52 21.96 -14.87
N LYS A 120 9.86 21.09 -14.10
CA LYS A 120 10.26 20.76 -12.72
C LYS A 120 11.37 19.72 -12.65
N TYR A 121 11.38 18.74 -13.54
CA TYR A 121 12.24 17.56 -13.44
C TYR A 121 13.23 17.40 -14.62
N GLY A 122 13.16 18.27 -15.62
CA GLY A 122 14.01 18.20 -16.80
C GLY A 122 13.71 17.04 -17.75
N ARG A 123 12.62 16.31 -17.54
CA ARG A 123 12.17 15.18 -18.36
C ARG A 123 10.68 14.92 -18.25
N ALA A 124 10.07 14.45 -19.34
CA ALA A 124 8.64 14.17 -19.40
C ALA A 124 8.25 12.80 -18.84
N ALA A 125 9.18 11.88 -18.59
CA ALA A 125 8.89 10.53 -18.08
C ALA A 125 8.26 10.58 -16.68
N GLN A 126 6.94 10.46 -16.65
CA GLN A 126 6.13 10.80 -15.47
C GLN A 126 6.23 9.75 -14.36
N HIS A 127 6.12 8.45 -14.68
CA HIS A 127 6.13 7.39 -13.66
C HIS A 127 7.52 7.10 -13.09
N GLN A 128 8.58 7.24 -13.86
CA GLN A 128 9.95 7.01 -13.38
C GLN A 128 10.32 7.92 -12.22
N ARG A 129 9.87 9.18 -12.24
CA ARG A 129 10.15 10.12 -11.15
C ARG A 129 9.52 9.72 -9.81
N ILE A 130 8.44 8.93 -9.85
CA ILE A 130 7.81 8.40 -8.63
C ILE A 130 8.57 7.17 -8.15
N ILE A 131 9.00 6.30 -9.07
CA ILE A 131 9.87 5.17 -8.74
C ILE A 131 11.17 5.66 -8.08
N ASP A 132 11.76 6.73 -8.59
CA ASP A 132 12.97 7.35 -8.03
C ASP A 132 12.81 7.85 -6.57
N ARG A 133 11.58 7.99 -6.06
CA ARG A 133 11.28 8.47 -4.69
C ARG A 133 10.84 7.37 -3.74
N LEU A 134 10.72 6.14 -4.22
CA LEU A 134 10.38 5.01 -3.36
C LEU A 134 11.44 4.81 -2.30
N GLN A 135 11.00 4.39 -1.12
CA GLN A 135 11.86 4.16 0.04
C GLN A 135 11.74 2.70 0.51
N PRO A 136 12.68 2.21 1.32
CA PRO A 136 12.59 0.88 1.89
C PRO A 136 11.25 0.63 2.58
N GLY A 137 10.62 -0.50 2.26
CA GLY A 137 9.29 -0.87 2.77
C GLY A 137 8.11 -0.20 2.07
N ASP A 138 8.30 0.54 0.98
CA ASP A 138 7.21 1.04 0.15
C ASP A 138 6.70 -0.05 -0.83
N VAL A 139 5.42 0.00 -1.13
CA VAL A 139 4.77 -0.73 -2.23
C VAL A 139 4.17 0.27 -3.19
N LEU A 140 4.56 0.19 -4.45
CA LEU A 140 3.96 1.02 -5.50
C LEU A 140 2.58 0.47 -5.86
N VAL A 141 1.53 1.26 -5.63
CA VAL A 141 0.13 0.90 -5.92
C VAL A 141 -0.39 1.79 -7.04
N VAL A 142 -0.69 1.18 -8.18
CA VAL A 142 -1.00 1.89 -9.42
C VAL A 142 -2.43 1.59 -9.88
N ASP A 143 -3.26 2.63 -9.89
CA ASP A 143 -4.54 2.63 -10.59
C ASP A 143 -4.30 2.95 -12.07
N LEU A 144 -4.45 1.96 -12.92
CA LEU A 144 -4.34 2.08 -14.37
C LEU A 144 -5.62 1.54 -15.05
N PHE A 145 -6.74 1.67 -14.35
CA PHE A 145 -8.12 1.37 -14.76
C PHE A 145 -8.28 0.03 -15.51
N GLY A 146 -7.49 -0.98 -15.17
CA GLY A 146 -7.55 -2.32 -15.78
C GLY A 146 -6.97 -2.39 -17.20
N LYS A 147 -6.26 -1.36 -17.69
CA LYS A 147 -5.70 -1.30 -19.05
C LYS A 147 -4.58 -2.33 -19.22
N ILE A 148 -4.70 -3.19 -20.24
CA ILE A 148 -3.71 -4.22 -20.58
C ILE A 148 -2.81 -3.76 -21.72
N GLU A 149 -3.35 -3.67 -22.92
CA GLU A 149 -2.60 -3.14 -24.07
C GLU A 149 -2.24 -1.67 -23.85
N GLN A 150 -0.97 -1.33 -24.01
CA GLN A 150 -0.43 0.01 -23.67
C GLN A 150 -0.65 0.42 -22.21
N GLY A 151 -1.00 -0.55 -21.33
CA GLY A 151 -1.18 -0.36 -19.90
C GLY A 151 -0.03 -0.91 -19.06
N THR A 152 1.14 -1.13 -19.65
CA THR A 152 2.28 -1.75 -19.00
C THR A 152 3.14 -0.71 -18.31
N ILE A 153 2.91 -0.54 -17.00
CA ILE A 153 3.61 0.48 -16.19
C ILE A 153 5.10 0.19 -16.04
N VAL A 154 5.48 -1.07 -15.95
CA VAL A 154 6.88 -1.49 -15.77
C VAL A 154 7.22 -2.70 -16.67
N GLY A 155 8.48 -2.76 -17.07
CA GLY A 155 9.19 -3.94 -17.49
C GLY A 155 10.28 -4.28 -16.47
N ASP A 156 11.21 -5.16 -16.83
CA ASP A 156 12.27 -5.69 -15.97
C ASP A 156 13.19 -4.60 -15.39
N ASN A 157 13.59 -3.61 -16.19
CA ASN A 157 14.46 -2.53 -15.72
C ASN A 157 13.80 -1.70 -14.60
N LEU A 158 12.54 -1.28 -14.78
CA LEU A 158 11.84 -0.50 -13.76
C LEU A 158 11.41 -1.36 -12.57
N ALA A 159 11.10 -2.64 -12.77
CA ALA A 159 10.88 -3.57 -11.67
C ALA A 159 12.15 -3.74 -10.82
N THR A 160 13.33 -3.84 -11.46
CA THR A 160 14.63 -3.85 -10.77
C THR A 160 14.84 -2.57 -9.97
N ALA A 161 14.51 -1.41 -10.54
CA ALA A 161 14.61 -0.12 -9.83
C ALA A 161 13.69 -0.05 -8.61
N ILE A 162 12.43 -0.53 -8.73
CA ILE A 162 11.48 -0.61 -7.63
C ILE A 162 12.04 -1.51 -6.52
N PHE A 163 12.52 -2.72 -6.87
CA PHE A 163 13.08 -3.64 -5.90
C PHE A 163 14.31 -3.05 -5.18
N ALA A 164 15.21 -2.42 -5.93
CA ALA A 164 16.41 -1.80 -5.36
C ALA A 164 16.06 -0.67 -4.38
N ALA A 165 15.01 0.11 -4.67
CA ALA A 165 14.56 1.20 -3.80
C ALA A 165 13.79 0.69 -2.58
N THR A 166 12.86 -0.24 -2.77
CA THR A 166 11.94 -0.69 -1.72
C THR A 166 12.50 -1.81 -0.84
N LYS A 167 13.42 -2.60 -1.36
CA LYS A 167 14.08 -3.77 -0.72
C LYS A 167 13.13 -4.89 -0.31
N THR A 168 12.06 -4.57 0.39
CA THR A 168 11.08 -5.53 0.94
C THR A 168 9.67 -5.29 0.42
N GLY A 169 9.48 -4.23 -0.36
CA GLY A 169 8.19 -3.87 -0.94
C GLY A 169 7.94 -4.56 -2.28
N GLY A 170 7.15 -3.90 -3.11
CA GLY A 170 6.78 -4.47 -4.42
C GLY A 170 5.83 -3.61 -5.21
N LEU A 171 5.02 -4.27 -6.04
CA LEU A 171 4.15 -3.63 -7.00
C LEU A 171 2.75 -4.25 -6.99
N VAL A 172 1.73 -3.38 -6.91
CA VAL A 172 0.34 -3.71 -7.22
C VAL A 172 -0.10 -2.79 -8.34
N VAL A 173 -0.51 -3.34 -9.48
CA VAL A 173 -1.00 -2.54 -10.60
C VAL A 173 -2.35 -3.04 -11.11
N ASP A 174 -3.35 -2.18 -11.02
CA ASP A 174 -4.66 -2.41 -11.69
C ASP A 174 -4.52 -2.08 -13.19
N GLY A 175 -3.71 -2.87 -13.85
CA GLY A 175 -3.24 -2.72 -15.22
C GLY A 175 -2.27 -3.84 -15.59
N ALA A 176 -1.31 -3.57 -16.46
CA ALA A 176 -0.40 -4.57 -16.98
C ALA A 176 1.07 -4.34 -16.61
N VAL A 177 1.84 -5.41 -16.77
CA VAL A 177 3.31 -5.41 -16.79
C VAL A 177 3.79 -6.03 -18.09
N ARG A 178 5.08 -5.88 -18.41
CA ARG A 178 5.74 -6.55 -19.54
C ARG A 178 7.05 -7.19 -19.10
N ASP A 179 7.70 -7.87 -20.03
CA ASP A 179 9.02 -8.46 -19.83
C ASP A 179 9.03 -9.46 -18.64
N LEU A 180 8.01 -10.34 -18.57
CA LEU A 180 7.82 -11.27 -17.44
C LEU A 180 9.05 -12.17 -17.17
N GLU A 181 9.74 -12.62 -18.23
CA GLU A 181 10.95 -13.43 -18.12
C GLU A 181 12.08 -12.66 -17.40
N GLY A 182 12.13 -11.34 -17.60
CA GLY A 182 13.10 -10.47 -16.93
C GLY A 182 12.68 -10.04 -15.52
N ILE A 183 11.36 -9.96 -15.24
CA ILE A 183 10.86 -9.63 -13.89
C ILE A 183 10.89 -10.86 -12.98
N PHE A 184 10.64 -12.06 -13.51
CA PHE A 184 10.54 -13.29 -12.71
C PHE A 184 11.74 -13.58 -11.81
N PRO A 185 13.01 -13.33 -12.21
CA PRO A 185 14.16 -13.52 -11.31
C PRO A 185 14.23 -12.53 -10.14
N ILE A 186 13.46 -11.42 -10.16
CA ILE A 186 13.48 -10.40 -9.11
C ILE A 186 12.62 -10.89 -7.95
N PRO A 187 13.17 -11.08 -6.72
CA PRO A 187 12.42 -11.62 -5.59
C PRO A 187 11.52 -10.55 -4.95
N MET A 188 10.52 -10.11 -5.70
CA MET A 188 9.60 -9.04 -5.33
C MET A 188 8.15 -9.48 -5.56
N GLY A 189 7.25 -9.17 -4.64
CA GLY A 189 5.81 -9.37 -4.83
C GLY A 189 5.27 -8.46 -5.95
N VAL A 190 4.67 -9.06 -6.98
CA VAL A 190 4.08 -8.33 -8.12
C VAL A 190 2.67 -8.86 -8.38
N TYR A 191 1.68 -7.98 -8.26
CA TYR A 191 0.26 -8.23 -8.49
C TYR A 191 -0.22 -7.36 -9.65
N PHE A 192 -0.78 -7.98 -10.70
CA PHE A 192 -1.14 -7.28 -11.94
C PHE A 192 -2.35 -7.94 -12.62
N ARG A 193 -3.02 -7.20 -13.55
CA ARG A 193 -4.21 -7.71 -14.26
C ARG A 193 -3.87 -8.49 -15.52
N GLY A 194 -2.74 -8.24 -16.12
CA GLY A 194 -2.31 -8.94 -17.32
C GLY A 194 -0.91 -8.52 -17.77
N ALA A 195 -0.41 -9.19 -18.79
CA ALA A 195 0.87 -8.88 -19.41
C ALA A 195 0.69 -8.55 -20.89
N HIS A 196 1.44 -7.56 -21.38
CA HIS A 196 1.45 -7.19 -22.79
C HIS A 196 2.81 -6.64 -23.19
N PRO A 197 3.35 -6.91 -24.39
CA PRO A 197 4.69 -6.46 -24.78
C PRO A 197 4.79 -4.97 -25.10
N THR A 198 3.66 -4.26 -25.33
CA THR A 198 3.71 -2.82 -25.63
C THR A 198 4.19 -2.00 -24.44
N ALA A 199 4.86 -0.88 -24.71
CA ALA A 199 5.11 0.14 -23.71
C ALA A 199 3.81 0.82 -23.26
N ILE A 200 3.85 1.51 -22.12
CA ILE A 200 2.76 2.36 -21.65
C ILE A 200 2.46 3.46 -22.70
N GLY A 201 1.21 3.68 -22.99
CA GLY A 201 0.78 4.66 -23.98
C GLY A 201 -0.69 5.00 -23.90
N ASN A 202 -1.08 6.13 -24.51
CA ASN A 202 -2.45 6.66 -24.49
C ASN A 202 -3.04 6.81 -23.06
N VAL A 203 -2.18 7.15 -22.12
CA VAL A 203 -2.53 7.44 -20.74
C VAL A 203 -1.75 8.64 -20.23
N MET A 204 -2.23 9.28 -19.20
CA MET A 204 -1.55 10.37 -18.51
C MET A 204 -1.55 10.11 -17.01
N LEU A 205 -0.44 10.41 -16.33
CA LEU A 205 -0.37 10.39 -14.87
C LEU A 205 -1.15 11.59 -14.34
N THR A 206 -2.21 11.34 -13.57
CA THR A 206 -3.08 12.40 -13.06
C THR A 206 -2.89 12.66 -11.58
N ALA A 207 -2.54 11.64 -10.79
CA ALA A 207 -2.38 11.83 -9.35
C ALA A 207 -1.27 10.96 -8.76
N VAL A 208 -0.65 11.47 -7.69
CA VAL A 208 0.38 10.80 -6.90
C VAL A 208 0.13 11.08 -5.42
N ASN A 209 0.24 10.04 -4.60
CA ASN A 209 -0.03 10.14 -3.16
C ASN A 209 -1.38 10.83 -2.85
N THR A 210 -2.42 10.38 -3.57
CA THR A 210 -3.83 10.67 -3.35
C THR A 210 -4.60 9.35 -3.21
N PRO A 211 -5.88 9.35 -2.80
CA PRO A 211 -6.69 8.15 -2.86
C PRO A 211 -6.76 7.61 -4.29
N VAL A 212 -6.56 6.31 -4.45
CA VAL A 212 -6.71 5.62 -5.74
C VAL A 212 -7.71 4.47 -5.59
N ARG A 213 -8.28 4.07 -6.72
CA ARG A 213 -9.16 2.91 -6.78
C ARG A 213 -8.39 1.70 -7.32
N ILE A 214 -8.36 0.62 -6.56
CA ILE A 214 -7.84 -0.68 -7.01
C ILE A 214 -8.99 -1.68 -7.00
N GLY A 215 -9.53 -1.95 -8.17
CA GLY A 215 -10.77 -2.73 -8.28
C GLY A 215 -11.91 -2.09 -7.48
N ASN A 216 -12.36 -2.75 -6.40
CA ASN A 216 -13.39 -2.25 -5.49
C ASN A 216 -12.82 -1.56 -4.23
N ALA A 217 -11.50 -1.60 -4.04
CA ALA A 217 -10.87 -0.99 -2.87
C ALA A 217 -10.50 0.47 -3.09
N THR A 218 -10.66 1.28 -2.03
CA THR A 218 -10.06 2.61 -1.96
C THR A 218 -8.77 2.51 -1.18
N VAL A 219 -7.66 2.91 -1.80
CA VAL A 219 -6.33 2.85 -1.19
C VAL A 219 -5.84 4.25 -0.90
N MET A 220 -5.48 4.49 0.35
CA MET A 220 -4.87 5.74 0.78
C MET A 220 -3.34 5.64 0.79
N PRO A 221 -2.62 6.75 0.52
CA PRO A 221 -1.18 6.77 0.73
C PRO A 221 -0.82 6.40 2.17
N GLY A 222 0.10 5.45 2.33
CA GLY A 222 0.53 4.96 3.64
C GLY A 222 -0.32 3.85 4.23
N ASP A 223 -1.39 3.39 3.56
CA ASP A 223 -2.04 2.13 3.91
C ASP A 223 -1.03 0.98 3.88
N ILE A 224 -1.21 0.02 4.76
CA ILE A 224 -0.40 -1.20 4.74
C ILE A 224 -0.95 -2.12 3.66
N VAL A 225 -0.15 -2.36 2.65
CA VAL A 225 -0.44 -3.33 1.60
C VAL A 225 -0.05 -4.70 2.12
N PHE A 226 -0.99 -5.62 2.11
CA PHE A 226 -0.76 -7.03 2.40
C PHE A 226 -1.29 -7.86 1.23
N GLY A 227 -0.41 -8.62 0.58
CA GLY A 227 -0.76 -9.52 -0.52
C GLY A 227 -0.31 -10.94 -0.26
N ASP A 228 -1.21 -11.90 -0.51
CA ASP A 228 -0.95 -13.33 -0.48
C ASP A 228 -1.51 -14.03 -1.73
N ARG A 229 -1.70 -15.35 -1.68
CA ARG A 229 -2.22 -16.13 -2.82
C ARG A 229 -3.69 -15.82 -3.17
N GLU A 230 -4.46 -15.28 -2.22
CA GLU A 230 -5.88 -14.99 -2.43
C GLU A 230 -6.08 -13.61 -3.05
N GLY A 231 -5.20 -12.64 -2.74
CA GLY A 231 -5.31 -11.28 -3.26
C GLY A 231 -4.57 -10.24 -2.42
N VAL A 232 -5.03 -9.00 -2.49
CA VAL A 232 -4.39 -7.88 -1.81
C VAL A 232 -5.37 -7.18 -0.89
N TYR A 233 -4.97 -6.98 0.36
CA TYR A 233 -5.61 -6.09 1.34
C TYR A 233 -4.87 -4.77 1.46
N PHE A 234 -5.63 -3.71 1.70
CA PHE A 234 -5.15 -2.37 1.99
C PHE A 234 -5.63 -1.99 3.40
N ILE A 235 -4.74 -2.15 4.38
CA ILE A 235 -5.09 -2.02 5.80
C ILE A 235 -4.84 -0.57 6.23
N PRO A 236 -5.86 0.18 6.67
CA PRO A 236 -5.65 1.51 7.23
C PRO A 236 -4.68 1.48 8.42
N PRO A 237 -3.71 2.40 8.53
CA PRO A 237 -2.68 2.39 9.57
C PRO A 237 -3.24 2.27 11.00
N GLN A 238 -4.36 2.92 11.28
CA GLN A 238 -5.01 2.86 12.60
C GLN A 238 -5.55 1.49 12.98
N LEU A 239 -5.76 0.59 12.02
CA LEU A 239 -6.24 -0.77 12.27
C LEU A 239 -5.13 -1.81 12.35
N LEU A 240 -3.89 -1.46 11.99
CA LEU A 240 -2.78 -2.41 11.91
C LEU A 240 -2.58 -3.19 13.22
N LYS A 241 -2.54 -2.50 14.35
CA LYS A 241 -2.38 -3.17 15.65
C LYS A 241 -3.55 -4.11 15.98
N THR A 242 -4.78 -3.67 15.69
CA THR A 242 -5.97 -4.51 15.91
C THR A 242 -5.95 -5.77 15.06
N VAL A 243 -5.49 -5.66 13.81
CA VAL A 243 -5.32 -6.82 12.91
C VAL A 243 -4.30 -7.79 13.49
N LEU A 244 -3.12 -7.31 13.89
CA LEU A 244 -2.06 -8.14 14.45
C LEU A 244 -2.49 -8.81 15.77
N ASP A 245 -3.12 -8.05 16.70
CA ASP A 245 -3.57 -8.58 17.98
C ASP A 245 -4.67 -9.66 17.85
N ARG A 246 -5.50 -9.56 16.79
CA ARG A 246 -6.54 -10.56 16.49
C ARG A 246 -6.01 -11.76 15.75
N ALA A 247 -5.02 -11.58 14.88
CA ALA A 247 -4.39 -12.67 14.16
C ALA A 247 -3.81 -13.72 15.09
N ASP A 248 -3.19 -13.32 16.22
CA ASP A 248 -2.67 -14.24 17.23
C ASP A 248 -3.78 -15.18 17.77
N VAL A 249 -4.97 -14.64 18.02
CA VAL A 249 -6.10 -15.44 18.52
C VAL A 249 -6.62 -16.41 17.46
N THR A 250 -6.73 -15.96 16.20
CA THR A 250 -7.18 -16.78 15.08
C THR A 250 -6.18 -17.90 14.80
N HIS A 251 -4.89 -17.59 14.77
CA HIS A 251 -3.82 -18.60 14.61
C HIS A 251 -3.88 -19.71 15.67
N ILE A 252 -3.99 -19.31 16.93
CA ILE A 252 -4.07 -20.26 18.05
C ILE A 252 -5.34 -21.10 17.97
N HIS A 253 -6.47 -20.50 17.56
CA HIS A 253 -7.72 -21.23 17.33
C HIS A 253 -7.57 -22.28 16.22
N ASP A 254 -7.00 -21.91 15.11
CA ASP A 254 -6.77 -22.77 13.97
C ASP A 254 -5.79 -23.91 14.29
N GLU A 255 -4.71 -23.61 14.98
CA GLU A 255 -3.74 -24.60 15.44
C GLU A 255 -4.43 -25.65 16.31
N TRP A 256 -5.19 -25.21 17.31
CA TRP A 256 -5.94 -26.10 18.20
C TRP A 256 -6.98 -26.93 17.43
N THR A 257 -7.76 -26.31 16.57
CA THR A 257 -8.80 -26.95 15.75
C THR A 257 -8.21 -28.03 14.84
N LYS A 258 -7.15 -27.72 14.10
CA LYS A 258 -6.45 -28.66 13.23
C LYS A 258 -5.84 -29.83 14.03
N MET A 259 -5.25 -29.54 15.20
CA MET A 259 -4.74 -30.58 16.10
C MET A 259 -5.86 -31.55 16.54
N LYS A 260 -7.06 -31.03 16.86
CA LYS A 260 -8.21 -31.87 17.23
C LYS A 260 -8.71 -32.71 16.06
N PHE A 261 -8.81 -32.15 14.86
CA PHE A 261 -9.24 -32.90 13.67
C PHE A 261 -8.28 -34.06 13.35
N MET A 262 -6.98 -33.83 13.47
CA MET A 262 -5.97 -34.85 13.21
C MET A 262 -6.04 -36.06 14.15
N THR A 263 -6.76 -35.99 15.27
CA THR A 263 -7.03 -37.14 16.15
C THR A 263 -8.05 -38.12 15.56
N GLY A 264 -8.84 -37.72 14.56
CA GLY A 264 -9.93 -38.51 13.98
C GLY A 264 -11.14 -38.70 14.90
N LYS A 265 -11.15 -38.10 16.08
CA LYS A 265 -12.19 -38.29 17.11
C LYS A 265 -13.40 -37.40 16.97
N TYR A 266 -13.26 -36.26 16.27
CA TYR A 266 -14.25 -35.21 16.25
C TYR A 266 -14.72 -34.91 14.80
N LYS A 267 -16.02 -34.63 14.68
CA LYS A 267 -16.59 -34.11 13.42
C LYS A 267 -16.34 -32.60 13.31
N SER A 268 -16.26 -32.10 12.08
CA SER A 268 -16.07 -30.67 11.83
C SER A 268 -17.13 -29.81 12.54
N SER A 269 -18.40 -30.25 12.49
CA SER A 269 -19.53 -29.55 13.12
C SER A 269 -19.51 -29.51 14.66
N GLU A 270 -18.67 -30.30 15.31
CA GLU A 270 -18.53 -30.34 16.78
C GLU A 270 -17.51 -29.33 17.29
N ILE A 271 -16.54 -28.98 16.46
CA ILE A 271 -15.39 -28.14 16.83
C ILE A 271 -15.41 -26.77 16.16
N TYR A 272 -15.77 -26.72 14.86
CA TYR A 272 -15.68 -25.48 14.06
C TYR A 272 -17.08 -24.89 13.80
N PRO A 273 -17.26 -23.54 13.79
CA PRO A 273 -16.26 -22.48 14.04
C PRO A 273 -15.87 -22.29 15.51
N SER A 274 -16.51 -22.99 16.44
CA SER A 274 -16.15 -23.05 17.85
C SER A 274 -16.62 -24.36 18.47
N PRO A 275 -15.91 -24.89 19.48
CA PRO A 275 -16.30 -26.12 20.15
C PRO A 275 -17.67 -25.98 20.81
N LYS A 276 -18.56 -26.94 20.56
CA LYS A 276 -19.93 -26.96 21.11
C LYS A 276 -19.99 -27.63 22.49
N ASP A 277 -19.15 -28.62 22.69
CA ASP A 277 -19.05 -29.30 23.99
C ASP A 277 -18.40 -28.39 25.03
N PRO A 278 -18.99 -28.23 26.23
CA PRO A 278 -18.45 -27.36 27.27
C PRO A 278 -17.04 -27.73 27.73
N ALA A 279 -16.70 -29.03 27.78
CA ALA A 279 -15.38 -29.48 28.21
C ALA A 279 -14.32 -29.11 27.16
N LEU A 280 -14.62 -29.30 25.84
CA LEU A 280 -13.78 -28.87 24.77
C LEU A 280 -13.61 -27.36 24.68
N LYS A 281 -14.67 -26.61 24.98
CA LYS A 281 -14.60 -25.16 25.04
C LYS A 281 -13.66 -24.70 26.17
N LYS A 282 -13.74 -25.30 27.31
CA LYS A 282 -12.83 -25.01 28.43
C LYS A 282 -11.39 -25.36 28.10
N GLU A 283 -11.18 -26.53 27.48
CA GLU A 283 -9.86 -26.94 27.02
C GLU A 283 -9.24 -25.94 26.01
N TYR A 284 -10.05 -25.46 25.06
CA TYR A 284 -9.61 -24.42 24.12
C TYR A 284 -9.25 -23.12 24.84
N GLU A 285 -10.08 -22.67 25.78
CA GLU A 285 -9.82 -21.45 26.55
C GLU A 285 -8.52 -21.53 27.36
N GLU A 286 -8.23 -22.70 27.95
CA GLU A 286 -6.96 -22.96 28.64
C GLU A 286 -5.78 -22.97 27.69
N TYR A 287 -5.94 -23.59 26.52
CA TYR A 287 -4.93 -23.61 25.48
C TYR A 287 -4.60 -22.17 24.97
N LEU A 288 -5.64 -21.40 24.69
CA LEU A 288 -5.52 -20.00 24.25
C LEU A 288 -4.77 -19.15 25.29
N LYS A 289 -5.17 -19.23 26.57
CA LYS A 289 -4.49 -18.52 27.65
C LYS A 289 -3.02 -18.88 27.75
N LYS A 290 -2.70 -20.15 27.71
CA LYS A 290 -1.32 -20.65 27.75
C LYS A 290 -0.47 -20.09 26.58
N LYS A 291 -1.03 -20.06 25.36
CA LYS A 291 -0.34 -19.58 24.16
C LYS A 291 -0.15 -18.06 24.18
N LEU A 292 -1.12 -17.31 24.71
CA LEU A 292 -1.03 -15.85 24.85
C LEU A 292 -0.17 -15.41 26.05
N GLY A 293 0.35 -16.33 26.86
CA GLY A 293 1.16 -15.99 28.04
C GLY A 293 0.35 -15.33 29.18
N LYS A 294 -0.94 -15.61 29.26
CA LYS A 294 -1.89 -15.05 30.25
C LYS A 294 -2.32 -16.07 31.30
#